data_4a46a0ee5be715f87f06326632d594af
#
_entry.id   4a46a0ee5be715f87f06326632d594af
#
_cell.length_a   1.000
_cell.length_b   1.000
_cell.length_c   1.000
_cell.angle_alpha   90.00
_cell.angle_beta   90.00
_cell.angle_gamma   90.00
#
_symmetry.space_group_name_H-M   'P 1'
#
loop_
_entity.id
_entity.type
_entity.pdbx_description
1 polymer ?
#
loop_
_entity_poly.entity_id
_entity_poly.type
_entity_poly.pdbx_seq_one_letter_code
_entity_poly.pdbx_strand_id
1 'polypeptide(L)'
;MNAQISRRGFLCAAGIASTSAALTACGGSSSSVSSVAGSAAASSEAASGESVELIVFAAASLTETLNAIAETYSAENPGVTFRFNFDSSGTLKTQIQEGADCDLFLSAGQKQMNQLDSTASAEVNTEGLDFVDSDSRVDLLENKVVLCVPENADKGIDSFDSLAEHLKAEDILFCMGNSDVPVGQYTQKILAYYELDEAALAAAGVITYGSNVKEVTTQVSEASVDAGVVYCTDAFSAGLKVVDEATKEMCGQVIYPAAVLKAAPNAVAARKFLEYLQTSAAGEVFESVGFTAL
;
A
#
# COMPACT_ATOMS: atom_id res chain seq x y z
N MET A 1 44.75 4.17 -22.71
CA MET A 1 44.15 5.09 -23.70
C MET A 1 42.90 5.69 -23.05
N ASN A 2 43.03 6.96 -22.62
CA ASN A 2 42.01 7.73 -21.96
C ASN A 2 41.03 8.32 -22.97
N ALA A 3 39.73 8.21 -22.72
CA ALA A 3 38.76 9.08 -23.39
C ALA A 3 37.84 9.69 -22.31
N GLN A 4 38.12 10.96 -22.00
CA GLN A 4 37.23 11.86 -21.27
C GLN A 4 36.13 12.30 -22.23
N ILE A 5 34.89 12.31 -21.77
CA ILE A 5 33.78 13.00 -22.47
C ILE A 5 33.30 14.16 -21.61
N SER A 6 33.38 15.30 -22.22
CA SER A 6 33.17 16.67 -21.77
C SER A 6 31.73 17.02 -21.46
N ARG A 7 31.54 17.78 -20.36
CA ARG A 7 30.32 18.56 -20.03
C ARG A 7 30.15 19.69 -21.01
N ARG A 8 28.99 19.85 -21.60
CA ARG A 8 28.56 21.10 -22.23
C ARG A 8 27.22 21.54 -21.63
N GLY A 9 27.31 22.65 -20.91
CA GLY A 9 26.18 23.41 -20.42
C GLY A 9 25.45 24.13 -21.56
N PHE A 10 24.16 24.33 -21.39
CA PHE A 10 23.37 25.28 -22.16
C PHE A 10 22.75 26.29 -21.21
N LEU A 11 23.33 27.48 -21.26
CA LEU A 11 22.69 28.71 -20.84
C LEU A 11 21.94 29.27 -22.05
N CYS A 12 20.69 29.71 -21.87
CA CYS A 12 20.12 30.77 -22.70
C CYS A 12 19.24 31.69 -21.87
N ALA A 13 19.46 32.94 -22.11
CA ALA A 13 19.11 34.11 -21.36
C ALA A 13 17.72 34.69 -21.67
N ALA A 14 17.21 35.36 -20.71
CA ALA A 14 16.43 36.60 -20.61
C ALA A 14 15.73 37.21 -21.84
N GLY A 15 14.48 37.61 -21.65
CA GLY A 15 13.76 38.57 -22.46
C GLY A 15 12.64 39.25 -21.67
N ILE A 16 12.91 40.45 -21.23
CA ILE A 16 12.00 41.39 -20.53
C ILE A 16 11.19 42.16 -21.60
N ALA A 17 9.90 42.32 -21.39
CA ALA A 17 9.18 43.50 -21.91
C ALA A 17 7.92 43.82 -21.09
N SER A 18 8.02 44.90 -20.37
CA SER A 18 6.96 45.62 -19.67
C SER A 18 6.18 46.52 -20.64
N THR A 19 4.86 46.66 -20.44
CA THR A 19 4.14 47.91 -20.73
C THR A 19 2.93 48.07 -19.83
N SER A 20 2.98 49.11 -19.06
CA SER A 20 1.94 49.73 -18.27
C SER A 20 1.05 50.63 -19.13
N ALA A 21 -0.25 50.67 -18.84
CA ALA A 21 -1.08 51.85 -19.08
C ALA A 21 -2.24 51.92 -18.09
N ALA A 22 -2.20 52.92 -17.27
CA ALA A 22 -3.29 53.40 -16.44
C ALA A 22 -4.15 54.39 -17.26
N LEU A 23 -5.44 54.46 -16.95
CA LEU A 23 -6.21 55.70 -17.06
C LEU A 23 -7.46 55.68 -16.19
N THR A 24 -7.56 56.71 -15.42
CA THR A 24 -8.58 57.22 -14.52
C THR A 24 -9.86 57.71 -15.24
N ALA A 25 -11.02 57.69 -14.59
CA ALA A 25 -11.74 58.88 -14.06
C ALA A 25 -13.23 58.63 -13.84
N CYS A 26 -13.65 58.88 -12.65
CA CYS A 26 -14.70 59.81 -12.19
C CYS A 26 -16.13 59.75 -12.75
N GLY A 27 -17.06 59.53 -11.84
CA GLY A 27 -18.02 60.60 -11.54
C GLY A 27 -19.47 60.24 -11.63
N GLY A 28 -20.21 60.49 -10.54
CA GLY A 28 -21.58 61.02 -10.64
C GLY A 28 -22.72 60.23 -9.94
N SER A 29 -23.15 60.80 -8.86
CA SER A 29 -24.33 60.51 -8.02
C SER A 29 -25.67 60.54 -8.76
N SER A 30 -26.65 59.76 -8.33
CA SER A 30 -27.88 60.22 -7.69
C SER A 30 -28.96 59.15 -7.61
N SER A 31 -29.41 58.94 -6.43
CA SER A 31 -30.70 58.55 -5.88
C SER A 31 -31.91 58.25 -6.81
N SER A 32 -32.56 57.11 -6.58
CA SER A 32 -34.00 57.15 -6.19
C SER A 32 -34.49 55.74 -5.81
N VAL A 33 -35.30 55.71 -4.79
CA VAL A 33 -36.05 54.62 -4.15
C VAL A 33 -37.15 54.08 -5.05
N SER A 34 -37.39 52.76 -5.04
CA SER A 34 -38.71 52.17 -4.73
C SER A 34 -38.70 50.63 -4.84
N SER A 35 -38.87 49.97 -3.74
CA SER A 35 -39.86 48.98 -3.29
C SER A 35 -40.21 47.77 -4.14
N VAL A 36 -40.05 46.65 -3.45
CA VAL A 36 -40.85 45.39 -3.31
C VAL A 36 -40.97 44.44 -4.49
N ALA A 37 -40.37 43.26 -4.34
CA ALA A 37 -41.13 42.00 -4.31
C ALA A 37 -40.17 40.86 -3.94
N GLY A 38 -40.51 40.14 -2.90
CA GLY A 38 -39.77 38.99 -2.44
C GLY A 38 -39.77 37.86 -3.46
N SER A 39 -38.59 37.33 -3.67
CA SER A 39 -38.45 35.97 -4.18
C SER A 39 -37.44 35.31 -3.24
N ALA A 40 -37.96 34.33 -2.50
CA ALA A 40 -37.14 33.47 -1.68
C ALA A 40 -36.22 32.67 -2.62
N ALA A 41 -35.01 33.17 -2.80
CA ALA A 41 -33.93 32.37 -3.29
C ALA A 41 -33.52 31.45 -2.14
N ALA A 42 -33.84 30.18 -2.27
CA ALA A 42 -33.26 29.14 -1.47
C ALA A 42 -31.75 29.24 -1.67
N SER A 43 -31.06 29.77 -0.70
CA SER A 43 -29.60 29.60 -0.59
C SER A 43 -29.33 28.12 -0.42
N SER A 44 -28.99 27.45 -1.49
CA SER A 44 -28.19 26.23 -1.36
C SER A 44 -26.89 26.68 -0.76
N GLU A 45 -26.73 26.52 0.53
CA GLU A 45 -25.41 26.47 1.15
C GLU A 45 -24.66 25.30 0.48
N ALA A 46 -23.93 25.62 -0.58
CA ALA A 46 -22.81 24.82 -1.00
C ALA A 46 -21.83 24.87 0.20
N ALA A 47 -21.82 23.80 0.97
CA ALA A 47 -20.80 23.58 1.97
C ALA A 47 -19.45 23.69 1.25
N SER A 48 -18.78 24.83 1.47
CA SER A 48 -17.36 25.00 1.14
C SER A 48 -16.56 24.13 2.13
N GLY A 49 -16.64 22.81 1.97
CA GLY A 49 -15.78 21.87 2.67
C GLY A 49 -14.36 22.09 2.15
N GLU A 50 -13.42 22.36 3.05
CA GLU A 50 -12.02 22.36 2.71
C GLU A 50 -11.69 21.05 2.02
N SER A 51 -10.99 21.09 0.89
CA SER A 51 -10.51 19.88 0.21
C SER A 51 -9.42 19.24 1.07
N VAL A 52 -9.55 17.95 1.31
CA VAL A 52 -8.62 17.16 2.11
C VAL A 52 -7.94 16.12 1.21
N GLU A 53 -6.61 16.13 1.16
CA GLU A 53 -5.82 15.05 0.58
C GLU A 53 -5.41 14.09 1.67
N LEU A 54 -5.99 12.88 1.69
CA LEU A 54 -5.59 11.81 2.60
C LEU A 54 -4.32 11.11 2.11
N ILE A 55 -3.32 11.05 2.98
CA ILE A 55 -2.06 10.36 2.73
C ILE A 55 -2.15 8.97 3.35
N VAL A 56 -2.26 7.96 2.49
CA VAL A 56 -2.47 6.58 2.91
C VAL A 56 -1.26 5.73 2.55
N PHE A 57 -0.59 5.18 3.55
CA PHE A 57 0.47 4.19 3.38
C PHE A 57 -0.14 2.80 3.50
N ALA A 58 -0.04 2.00 2.45
CA ALA A 58 -0.68 0.69 2.41
C ALA A 58 0.22 -0.37 1.78
N ALA A 59 0.13 -1.58 2.31
CA ALA A 59 0.83 -2.73 1.74
C ALA A 59 0.52 -2.86 0.23
N ALA A 60 1.53 -3.20 -0.57
CA ALA A 60 1.43 -3.29 -2.03
C ALA A 60 0.32 -4.25 -2.52
N SER A 61 -0.02 -5.27 -1.72
CA SER A 61 -1.14 -6.18 -1.98
C SER A 61 -2.52 -5.54 -1.96
N LEU A 62 -2.65 -4.33 -1.41
CA LEU A 62 -3.91 -3.57 -1.33
C LEU A 62 -4.10 -2.58 -2.50
N THR A 63 -3.16 -2.52 -3.44
CA THR A 63 -3.13 -1.49 -4.49
C THR A 63 -4.44 -1.43 -5.27
N GLU A 64 -4.89 -2.55 -5.78
CA GLU A 64 -6.07 -2.62 -6.66
C GLU A 64 -7.35 -2.29 -5.90
N THR A 65 -7.53 -2.88 -4.71
CA THR A 65 -8.74 -2.71 -3.90
C THR A 65 -8.86 -1.30 -3.34
N LEU A 66 -7.78 -0.74 -2.79
CA LEU A 66 -7.83 0.62 -2.24
C LEU A 66 -8.03 1.70 -3.31
N ASN A 67 -7.48 1.53 -4.52
CA ASN A 67 -7.77 2.45 -5.61
C ASN A 67 -9.27 2.41 -5.99
N ALA A 68 -9.86 1.22 -6.13
CA ALA A 68 -11.29 1.08 -6.44
C ALA A 68 -12.20 1.65 -5.32
N ILE A 69 -11.85 1.39 -4.05
CA ILE A 69 -12.58 1.93 -2.90
C ILE A 69 -12.45 3.46 -2.84
N ALA A 70 -11.27 4.02 -3.10
CA ALA A 70 -11.03 5.45 -3.09
C ALA A 70 -11.83 6.19 -4.17
N GLU A 71 -11.98 5.61 -5.36
CA GLU A 71 -12.84 6.17 -6.42
C GLU A 71 -14.29 6.29 -5.94
N THR A 72 -14.82 5.24 -5.34
CA THR A 72 -16.20 5.23 -4.80
C THR A 72 -16.35 6.23 -3.65
N TYR A 73 -15.39 6.20 -2.69
CA TYR A 73 -15.44 7.10 -1.54
C TYR A 73 -15.34 8.57 -1.94
N SER A 74 -14.49 8.93 -2.91
CA SER A 74 -14.35 10.31 -3.40
C SER A 74 -15.62 10.80 -4.12
N ALA A 75 -16.32 9.91 -4.83
CA ALA A 75 -17.60 10.24 -5.46
C ALA A 75 -18.69 10.54 -4.42
N GLU A 76 -18.70 9.83 -3.29
CA GLU A 76 -19.62 10.03 -2.17
C GLU A 76 -19.22 11.22 -1.26
N ASN A 77 -17.93 11.56 -1.22
CA ASN A 77 -17.35 12.61 -0.39
C ASN A 77 -16.58 13.63 -1.25
N PRO A 78 -17.29 14.49 -2.01
CA PRO A 78 -16.65 15.48 -2.86
C PRO A 78 -15.78 16.43 -2.03
N GLY A 79 -14.49 16.49 -2.32
CA GLY A 79 -13.49 17.25 -1.55
C GLY A 79 -12.49 16.38 -0.83
N VAL A 80 -12.69 15.05 -0.79
CA VAL A 80 -11.66 14.11 -0.33
C VAL A 80 -10.93 13.52 -1.54
N THR A 81 -9.63 13.64 -1.54
CA THR A 81 -8.71 13.03 -2.51
C THR A 81 -7.70 12.15 -1.79
N PHE A 82 -7.03 11.27 -2.51
CA PHE A 82 -6.08 10.34 -1.92
C PHE A 82 -4.70 10.47 -2.56
N ARG A 83 -3.68 10.37 -1.71
CA ARG A 83 -2.30 10.15 -2.09
C ARG A 83 -1.83 8.85 -1.47
N PHE A 84 -1.82 7.79 -2.27
CA PHE A 84 -1.34 6.49 -1.84
C PHE A 84 0.17 6.37 -1.95
N ASN A 85 0.75 5.65 -0.98
CA ASN A 85 2.10 5.12 -1.04
C ASN A 85 2.00 3.60 -0.84
N PHE A 86 2.18 2.85 -1.92
CA PHE A 86 2.11 1.39 -1.91
C PHE A 86 3.50 0.79 -1.95
N ASP A 87 3.87 0.06 -0.89
CA ASP A 87 5.14 -0.64 -0.81
C ASP A 87 5.04 -1.80 0.21
N SER A 88 6.16 -2.45 0.51
CA SER A 88 6.20 -3.41 1.62
C SER A 88 5.88 -2.70 2.94
N SER A 89 5.18 -3.39 3.84
CA SER A 89 4.87 -2.80 5.14
C SER A 89 6.11 -2.46 5.95
N GLY A 90 7.23 -3.15 5.72
CA GLY A 90 8.53 -2.84 6.34
C GLY A 90 9.10 -1.51 5.84
N THR A 91 9.12 -1.29 4.52
CA THR A 91 9.53 -0.02 3.92
C THR A 91 8.68 1.14 4.42
N LEU A 92 7.33 0.97 4.40
CA LEU A 92 6.39 1.99 4.87
C LEU A 92 6.59 2.32 6.36
N LYS A 93 6.80 1.29 7.20
CA LYS A 93 7.15 1.47 8.61
C LYS A 93 8.40 2.35 8.77
N THR A 94 9.45 2.07 8.02
CA THR A 94 10.70 2.84 8.04
C THR A 94 10.46 4.29 7.64
N GLN A 95 9.70 4.55 6.59
CA GLN A 95 9.34 5.91 6.17
C GLN A 95 8.56 6.67 7.25
N ILE A 96 7.64 6.00 7.95
CA ILE A 96 6.91 6.59 9.10
C ILE A 96 7.88 6.95 10.22
N GLN A 97 8.84 6.06 10.54
CA GLN A 97 9.87 6.33 11.56
C GLN A 97 10.79 7.49 11.17
N GLU A 98 11.06 7.67 9.90
CA GLU A 98 11.85 8.78 9.35
C GLU A 98 11.08 10.10 9.26
N GLY A 99 9.80 10.10 9.65
CA GLY A 99 8.97 11.30 9.73
C GLY A 99 8.21 11.64 8.46
N ALA A 100 7.95 10.68 7.59
CA ALA A 100 7.07 10.89 6.45
C ALA A 100 5.64 11.17 6.90
N ASP A 101 4.98 12.16 6.29
CA ASP A 101 3.58 12.43 6.51
C ASP A 101 2.73 11.24 6.09
N CYS A 102 1.89 10.77 7.01
CA CYS A 102 0.97 9.65 6.79
C CYS A 102 -0.25 9.84 7.68
N ASP A 103 -1.44 9.76 7.09
CA ASP A 103 -2.70 9.84 7.83
C ASP A 103 -3.16 8.46 8.31
N LEU A 104 -3.06 7.45 7.44
CA LEU A 104 -3.55 6.10 7.67
C LEU A 104 -2.52 5.07 7.19
N PHE A 105 -2.20 4.10 8.04
CA PHE A 105 -1.31 2.99 7.73
C PHE A 105 -2.06 1.66 7.71
N LEU A 106 -1.95 0.91 6.60
CA LEU A 106 -2.49 -0.44 6.44
C LEU A 106 -1.34 -1.41 6.18
N SER A 107 -1.14 -2.34 7.09
CA SER A 107 -0.02 -3.29 7.04
C SER A 107 -0.50 -4.69 6.63
N ALA A 108 0.28 -5.41 5.81
CA ALA A 108 0.05 -6.81 5.46
C ALA A 108 0.49 -7.81 6.56
N GLY A 109 0.82 -7.31 7.74
CA GLY A 109 1.21 -8.12 8.89
C GLY A 109 1.18 -7.36 10.19
N GLN A 110 0.88 -8.07 11.26
CA GLN A 110 0.79 -7.53 12.62
C GLN A 110 2.13 -6.98 13.12
N LYS A 111 3.26 -7.59 12.71
CA LYS A 111 4.58 -7.23 13.23
C LYS A 111 4.93 -5.76 13.00
N GLN A 112 4.75 -5.26 11.78
CA GLN A 112 5.10 -3.88 11.42
C GLN A 112 4.23 -2.86 12.15
N MET A 113 2.94 -3.14 12.27
CA MET A 113 2.01 -2.32 13.05
C MET A 113 2.40 -2.32 14.53
N ASN A 114 2.66 -3.49 15.11
CA ASN A 114 3.07 -3.63 16.51
C ASN A 114 4.37 -2.89 16.80
N GLN A 115 5.31 -2.85 15.87
CA GLN A 115 6.57 -2.12 16.04
C GLN A 115 6.40 -0.60 16.11
N LEU A 116 5.29 -0.05 15.63
CA LEU A 116 4.96 1.38 15.70
C LEU A 116 3.97 1.73 16.82
N ASP A 117 3.44 0.74 17.52
CA ASP A 117 2.37 0.87 18.52
C ASP A 117 2.93 0.71 19.93
N SER A 118 2.84 1.78 20.75
CA SER A 118 3.34 1.78 22.13
C SER A 118 2.58 0.82 23.05
N THR A 119 1.40 0.33 22.66
CA THR A 119 0.65 -0.67 23.42
C THR A 119 1.12 -2.10 23.17
N ALA A 120 1.94 -2.33 22.14
CA ALA A 120 2.52 -3.64 21.86
C ALA A 120 3.58 -4.02 22.92
N SER A 121 3.85 -5.32 23.03
CA SER A 121 4.87 -5.80 23.98
C SER A 121 6.27 -5.27 23.62
N ALA A 122 7.09 -5.02 24.63
CA ALA A 122 8.48 -4.58 24.46
C ALA A 122 9.36 -5.59 23.69
N GLU A 123 8.93 -6.83 23.57
CA GLU A 123 9.62 -7.85 22.75
C GLU A 123 9.43 -7.62 21.27
N VAL A 124 8.33 -6.97 20.86
CA VAL A 124 8.02 -6.66 19.46
C VAL A 124 8.35 -5.22 19.14
N ASN A 125 7.91 -4.27 19.97
CA ASN A 125 8.26 -2.85 19.86
C ASN A 125 9.53 -2.58 20.70
N THR A 126 10.66 -3.10 20.25
CA THR A 126 11.94 -3.03 20.97
C THR A 126 12.51 -1.62 21.06
N GLU A 127 12.09 -0.72 20.17
CA GLU A 127 12.52 0.68 20.12
C GLU A 127 11.60 1.61 20.92
N GLY A 128 10.47 1.10 21.45
CA GLY A 128 9.50 1.89 22.22
C GLY A 128 8.81 2.97 21.38
N LEU A 129 8.57 2.69 20.12
CA LEU A 129 7.97 3.64 19.18
C LEU A 129 6.49 3.87 19.50
N ASP A 130 6.02 5.10 19.23
CA ASP A 130 4.66 5.55 19.57
C ASP A 130 4.07 6.40 18.42
N PHE A 131 3.96 5.79 17.24
CA PHE A 131 3.44 6.45 16.03
C PHE A 131 1.96 6.18 15.79
N VAL A 132 1.44 5.05 16.25
CA VAL A 132 0.07 4.60 16.01
C VAL A 132 -0.87 5.19 17.05
N ASP A 133 -2.00 5.73 16.61
CA ASP A 133 -3.15 6.00 17.45
C ASP A 133 -3.86 4.66 17.74
N SER A 134 -3.49 4.05 18.86
CA SER A 134 -3.92 2.70 19.23
C SER A 134 -5.44 2.56 19.37
N ASP A 135 -6.15 3.66 19.70
CA ASP A 135 -7.62 3.67 19.80
C ASP A 135 -8.30 3.55 18.43
N SER A 136 -7.57 3.85 17.34
CA SER A 136 -8.05 3.71 15.97
C SER A 136 -7.73 2.35 15.35
N ARG A 137 -6.87 1.57 15.98
CA ARG A 137 -6.36 0.34 15.41
C ARG A 137 -7.43 -0.74 15.30
N VAL A 138 -7.55 -1.34 14.12
CA VAL A 138 -8.45 -2.45 13.82
C VAL A 138 -7.71 -3.55 13.07
N ASP A 139 -8.10 -4.80 13.28
CA ASP A 139 -7.75 -5.90 12.40
C ASP A 139 -8.80 -5.89 11.27
N LEU A 140 -8.40 -5.41 10.09
CA LEU A 140 -9.32 -5.07 9.00
C LEU A 140 -9.65 -6.28 8.12
N LEU A 141 -8.63 -7.04 7.73
CA LEU A 141 -8.74 -8.12 6.76
C LEU A 141 -7.92 -9.33 7.16
N GLU A 142 -8.37 -10.52 6.74
CA GLU A 142 -7.55 -11.74 6.69
C GLU A 142 -7.23 -12.08 5.23
N ASN A 143 -6.01 -12.57 4.99
CA ASN A 143 -5.54 -13.03 3.68
C ASN A 143 -4.98 -14.45 3.79
N LYS A 144 -4.56 -15.03 2.67
CA LYS A 144 -3.96 -16.36 2.59
C LYS A 144 -2.63 -16.27 1.84
N VAL A 145 -1.68 -17.10 2.25
CA VAL A 145 -0.41 -17.27 1.56
C VAL A 145 -0.54 -18.46 0.62
N VAL A 146 -0.13 -18.25 -0.63
CA VAL A 146 -0.23 -19.27 -1.68
C VAL A 146 1.10 -19.48 -2.39
N LEU A 147 1.28 -20.70 -2.87
CA LEU A 147 2.37 -21.09 -3.76
C LEU A 147 1.91 -20.92 -5.20
N CYS A 148 2.66 -20.16 -5.97
CA CYS A 148 2.42 -19.92 -7.38
C CYS A 148 3.58 -20.41 -8.23
N VAL A 149 3.24 -20.85 -9.44
CA VAL A 149 4.19 -21.24 -10.48
C VAL A 149 3.85 -20.51 -11.79
N PRO A 150 4.80 -20.34 -12.72
CA PRO A 150 4.52 -19.85 -14.06
C PRO A 150 3.46 -20.70 -14.76
N GLU A 151 2.72 -20.08 -15.71
CA GLU A 151 1.64 -20.77 -16.46
C GLU A 151 2.10 -22.07 -17.12
N ASN A 152 3.31 -22.05 -17.69
CA ASN A 152 3.90 -23.20 -18.39
C ASN A 152 4.98 -23.91 -17.56
N ALA A 153 4.85 -23.92 -16.23
CA ALA A 153 5.78 -24.62 -15.34
C ALA A 153 5.83 -26.12 -15.62
N ASP A 154 7.01 -26.68 -15.71
CA ASP A 154 7.29 -28.07 -16.05
C ASP A 154 8.11 -28.84 -14.96
N LYS A 155 8.45 -28.18 -13.86
CA LYS A 155 9.23 -28.74 -12.77
C LYS A 155 8.45 -29.72 -11.87
N GLY A 156 7.13 -29.81 -12.00
CA GLY A 156 6.31 -30.68 -11.16
C GLY A 156 6.04 -30.15 -9.76
N ILE A 157 6.18 -28.81 -9.55
CA ILE A 157 5.85 -28.17 -8.28
C ILE A 157 4.33 -28.00 -8.23
N ASP A 158 3.66 -28.78 -7.39
CA ASP A 158 2.20 -28.83 -7.24
C ASP A 158 1.72 -28.64 -5.78
N SER A 159 2.64 -28.56 -4.84
CA SER A 159 2.38 -28.39 -3.40
C SER A 159 3.58 -27.80 -2.69
N PHE A 160 3.39 -27.31 -1.45
CA PHE A 160 4.50 -26.93 -0.59
C PHE A 160 5.43 -28.11 -0.25
N ASP A 161 4.89 -29.33 -0.21
CA ASP A 161 5.70 -30.54 -0.01
C ASP A 161 6.66 -30.75 -1.19
N SER A 162 6.16 -30.69 -2.44
CA SER A 162 7.00 -30.81 -3.63
C SER A 162 7.98 -29.64 -3.77
N LEU A 163 7.57 -28.41 -3.42
CA LEU A 163 8.47 -27.25 -3.34
C LEU A 163 9.64 -27.53 -2.39
N ALA A 164 9.36 -28.07 -1.19
CA ALA A 164 10.39 -28.36 -0.19
C ALA A 164 11.37 -29.44 -0.68
N GLU A 165 10.92 -30.43 -1.45
CA GLU A 165 11.79 -31.43 -2.07
C GLU A 165 12.72 -30.78 -3.12
N HIS A 166 12.21 -29.93 -3.99
CA HIS A 166 13.01 -29.21 -4.98
C HIS A 166 14.00 -28.23 -4.35
N LEU A 167 13.61 -27.52 -3.28
CA LEU A 167 14.51 -26.64 -2.54
C LEU A 167 15.68 -27.43 -1.90
N LYS A 168 15.41 -28.64 -1.34
CA LYS A 168 16.44 -29.53 -0.82
C LYS A 168 17.37 -30.07 -1.91
N ALA A 169 16.83 -30.26 -3.12
CA ALA A 169 17.59 -30.73 -4.28
C ALA A 169 18.39 -29.60 -4.96
N GLU A 170 18.09 -28.33 -4.63
CA GLU A 170 18.69 -27.12 -5.21
C GLU A 170 18.56 -27.06 -6.75
N ASP A 171 17.46 -27.56 -7.32
CA ASP A 171 17.27 -27.71 -8.76
C ASP A 171 16.23 -26.75 -9.37
N ILE A 172 15.79 -25.74 -8.60
CA ILE A 172 14.86 -24.69 -9.00
C ILE A 172 15.36 -23.31 -8.62
N LEU A 173 14.74 -22.28 -9.21
CA LEU A 173 14.80 -20.90 -8.73
C LEU A 173 13.48 -20.54 -8.04
N PHE A 174 13.57 -20.08 -6.82
CA PHE A 174 12.43 -19.73 -5.97
C PHE A 174 12.47 -18.25 -5.60
N CYS A 175 11.33 -17.54 -5.74
CA CYS A 175 11.21 -16.14 -5.32
C CYS A 175 10.35 -16.01 -4.07
N MET A 176 10.83 -15.20 -3.12
CA MET A 176 10.08 -14.79 -1.94
C MET A 176 10.30 -13.32 -1.61
N GLY A 177 9.45 -12.73 -0.78
CA GLY A 177 9.73 -11.40 -0.21
C GLY A 177 10.96 -11.45 0.70
N ASN A 178 11.71 -10.37 0.78
CA ASN A 178 12.80 -10.26 1.75
C ASN A 178 12.27 -10.16 3.19
N SER A 179 13.15 -10.08 4.20
CA SER A 179 12.81 -10.07 5.63
C SER A 179 11.94 -8.88 6.07
N ASP A 180 11.90 -7.78 5.31
CA ASP A 180 11.09 -6.59 5.61
C ASP A 180 9.69 -6.66 4.98
N VAL A 181 9.50 -7.60 4.06
CA VAL A 181 8.21 -7.85 3.39
C VAL A 181 7.39 -8.84 4.21
N PRO A 182 6.14 -8.51 4.62
CA PRO A 182 5.33 -9.42 5.41
C PRO A 182 5.16 -10.82 4.79
N VAL A 183 4.89 -10.92 3.47
CA VAL A 183 4.80 -12.26 2.82
C VAL A 183 6.13 -13.02 2.88
N GLY A 184 7.27 -12.33 2.86
CA GLY A 184 8.58 -12.94 3.09
C GLY A 184 8.69 -13.54 4.49
N GLN A 185 8.19 -12.84 5.51
CA GLN A 185 8.17 -13.34 6.89
C GLN A 185 7.26 -14.56 7.08
N TYR A 186 6.14 -14.62 6.35
CA TYR A 186 5.31 -15.83 6.30
C TYR A 186 6.02 -16.96 5.56
N THR A 187 6.73 -16.66 4.46
CA THR A 187 7.53 -17.65 3.73
C THR A 187 8.67 -18.20 4.59
N GLN A 188 9.34 -17.35 5.39
CA GLN A 188 10.35 -17.82 6.37
C GLN A 188 9.79 -18.83 7.35
N LYS A 189 8.56 -18.65 7.82
CA LYS A 189 7.89 -19.63 8.69
C LYS A 189 7.61 -20.94 7.95
N ILE A 190 7.21 -20.87 6.67
CA ILE A 190 6.99 -22.05 5.82
C ILE A 190 8.33 -22.80 5.64
N LEU A 191 9.42 -22.11 5.32
CA LEU A 191 10.75 -22.73 5.23
C LEU A 191 11.14 -23.41 6.54
N ALA A 192 10.92 -22.75 7.69
CA ALA A 192 11.20 -23.30 9.01
C ALA A 192 10.31 -24.53 9.32
N TYR A 193 9.04 -24.54 8.90
CA TYR A 193 8.15 -25.69 9.03
C TYR A 193 8.69 -26.94 8.30
N TYR A 194 9.34 -26.75 7.14
CA TYR A 194 9.99 -27.81 6.37
C TYR A 194 11.47 -28.05 6.76
N GLU A 195 11.93 -27.42 7.85
CA GLU A 195 13.31 -27.53 8.34
C GLU A 195 14.35 -27.09 7.27
N LEU A 196 14.00 -26.09 6.45
CA LEU A 196 14.87 -25.53 5.41
C LEU A 196 15.62 -24.30 5.93
N ASP A 197 16.91 -24.22 5.64
CA ASP A 197 17.78 -23.09 5.97
C ASP A 197 17.76 -22.06 4.83
N GLU A 198 17.06 -20.94 5.04
CA GLU A 198 16.97 -19.85 4.07
C GLU A 198 18.35 -19.32 3.67
N ALA A 199 19.26 -19.17 4.63
CA ALA A 199 20.59 -18.62 4.36
C ALA A 199 21.43 -19.58 3.50
N ALA A 200 21.34 -20.88 3.74
CA ALA A 200 21.99 -21.90 2.91
C ALA A 200 21.43 -21.91 1.49
N LEU A 201 20.11 -21.87 1.31
CA LEU A 201 19.44 -21.82 0.00
C LEU A 201 19.79 -20.53 -0.77
N ALA A 202 19.84 -19.39 -0.09
CA ALA A 202 20.27 -18.14 -0.70
C ALA A 202 21.75 -18.17 -1.13
N ALA A 203 22.63 -18.74 -0.32
CA ALA A 203 24.04 -18.92 -0.65
C ALA A 203 24.25 -19.88 -1.84
N ALA A 204 23.39 -20.89 -1.99
CA ALA A 204 23.36 -21.80 -3.14
C ALA A 204 22.78 -21.14 -4.41
N GLY A 205 22.21 -19.93 -4.30
CA GLY A 205 21.60 -19.21 -5.43
C GLY A 205 20.21 -19.72 -5.81
N VAL A 206 19.57 -20.48 -4.94
CA VAL A 206 18.21 -21.04 -5.15
C VAL A 206 17.14 -20.00 -4.90
N ILE A 207 17.38 -19.05 -3.98
CA ILE A 207 16.40 -18.02 -3.60
C ILE A 207 16.73 -16.68 -4.25
N THR A 208 15.72 -16.03 -4.82
CA THR A 208 15.70 -14.62 -5.17
C THR A 208 14.72 -13.87 -4.28
N TYR A 209 14.93 -12.57 -4.10
CA TYR A 209 14.12 -11.75 -3.19
C TYR A 209 13.43 -10.60 -3.92
N GLY A 210 12.14 -10.40 -3.62
CA GLY A 210 11.42 -9.18 -3.94
C GLY A 210 11.45 -8.19 -2.77
N SER A 211 11.51 -6.90 -3.06
CA SER A 211 11.41 -5.82 -2.07
C SER A 211 9.97 -5.57 -1.61
N ASN A 212 9.00 -6.07 -2.36
CA ASN A 212 7.58 -6.13 -2.03
C ASN A 212 6.92 -7.31 -2.76
N VAL A 213 5.63 -7.59 -2.47
CA VAL A 213 4.93 -8.76 -3.04
C VAL A 213 4.74 -8.63 -4.56
N LYS A 214 4.60 -7.42 -5.10
CA LYS A 214 4.40 -7.21 -6.55
C LYS A 214 5.65 -7.58 -7.36
N GLU A 215 6.84 -7.41 -6.80
CA GLU A 215 8.07 -7.91 -7.43
C GLU A 215 8.13 -9.44 -7.47
N VAL A 216 7.63 -10.11 -6.42
CA VAL A 216 7.53 -11.58 -6.42
C VAL A 216 6.54 -12.03 -7.48
N THR A 217 5.34 -11.44 -7.56
CA THR A 217 4.35 -11.78 -8.60
C THR A 217 4.91 -11.57 -10.01
N THR A 218 5.66 -10.49 -10.23
CA THR A 218 6.28 -10.20 -11.52
C THR A 218 7.29 -11.28 -11.92
N GLN A 219 8.17 -11.70 -11.00
CA GLN A 219 9.15 -12.75 -11.30
C GLN A 219 8.48 -14.08 -11.66
N VAL A 220 7.38 -14.44 -11.00
CA VAL A 220 6.61 -15.66 -11.32
C VAL A 220 5.89 -15.50 -12.67
N SER A 221 5.20 -14.39 -12.91
CA SER A 221 4.43 -14.16 -14.15
C SER A 221 5.32 -14.12 -15.40
N GLU A 222 6.54 -13.58 -15.26
CA GLU A 222 7.54 -13.51 -16.34
C GLU A 222 8.35 -14.82 -16.49
N ALA A 223 8.06 -15.84 -15.68
CA ALA A 223 8.78 -17.10 -15.63
C ALA A 223 10.31 -16.92 -15.42
N SER A 224 10.68 -15.89 -14.67
CA SER A 224 12.07 -15.64 -14.26
C SER A 224 12.52 -16.59 -13.14
N VAL A 225 11.55 -17.23 -12.48
CA VAL A 225 11.71 -18.22 -11.42
C VAL A 225 10.73 -19.38 -11.65
N ASP A 226 11.01 -20.53 -11.04
CA ASP A 226 10.17 -21.73 -11.17
C ASP A 226 8.96 -21.71 -10.21
N ALA A 227 9.07 -21.00 -9.08
CA ALA A 227 7.99 -20.84 -8.11
C ALA A 227 8.16 -19.56 -7.29
N GLY A 228 7.05 -19.11 -6.69
CA GLY A 228 7.05 -17.99 -5.75
C GLY A 228 5.93 -18.08 -4.73
N VAL A 229 6.13 -17.48 -3.57
CA VAL A 229 5.12 -17.38 -2.51
C VAL A 229 4.61 -15.96 -2.43
N VAL A 230 3.29 -15.81 -2.59
CA VAL A 230 2.58 -14.53 -2.60
C VAL A 230 1.28 -14.63 -1.78
N TYR A 231 0.49 -13.56 -1.71
CA TYR A 231 -0.87 -13.66 -1.18
C TYR A 231 -1.86 -14.11 -2.27
N CYS A 232 -2.97 -14.75 -1.86
CA CYS A 232 -3.99 -15.19 -2.81
C CYS A 232 -4.57 -14.02 -3.62
N THR A 233 -4.68 -12.85 -3.01
CA THR A 233 -5.15 -11.62 -3.65
C THR A 233 -4.20 -11.11 -4.74
N ASP A 234 -2.89 -11.20 -4.51
CA ASP A 234 -1.87 -10.85 -5.51
C ASP A 234 -1.84 -11.87 -6.65
N ALA A 235 -1.98 -13.15 -6.32
CA ALA A 235 -2.09 -14.22 -7.32
C ALA A 235 -3.33 -14.02 -8.20
N PHE A 236 -4.48 -13.69 -7.60
CA PHE A 236 -5.72 -13.39 -8.32
C PHE A 236 -5.57 -12.18 -9.26
N SER A 237 -5.07 -11.05 -8.73
CA SER A 237 -4.91 -9.81 -9.50
C SER A 237 -3.91 -9.95 -10.65
N ALA A 238 -2.86 -10.75 -10.49
CA ALA A 238 -1.85 -11.01 -11.51
C ALA A 238 -2.19 -12.20 -12.42
N GLY A 239 -3.29 -12.92 -12.18
CA GLY A 239 -3.69 -14.11 -12.93
C GLY A 239 -2.68 -15.25 -12.82
N LEU A 240 -1.99 -15.40 -11.67
CA LEU A 240 -1.00 -16.43 -11.46
C LEU A 240 -1.63 -17.80 -11.25
N LYS A 241 -0.93 -18.83 -11.67
CA LYS A 241 -1.31 -20.21 -11.39
C LYS A 241 -0.98 -20.58 -9.95
N VAL A 242 -2.00 -20.60 -9.10
CA VAL A 242 -1.90 -21.11 -7.72
C VAL A 242 -1.89 -22.64 -7.75
N VAL A 243 -0.96 -23.25 -7.04
CA VAL A 243 -0.84 -24.72 -6.93
C VAL A 243 -1.08 -25.22 -5.52
N ASP A 244 -0.89 -24.39 -4.49
CA ASP A 244 -1.16 -24.78 -3.10
C ASP A 244 -1.42 -23.55 -2.21
N GLU A 245 -2.06 -23.76 -1.05
CA GLU A 245 -2.35 -22.75 -0.02
C GLU A 245 -1.68 -23.17 1.30
N ALA A 246 -0.91 -22.25 1.91
CA ALA A 246 -0.25 -22.51 3.17
C ALA A 246 -1.27 -22.66 4.32
N THR A 247 -1.08 -23.65 5.16
CA THR A 247 -1.92 -23.85 6.33
C THR A 247 -1.54 -22.93 7.49
N LYS A 248 -2.44 -22.82 8.49
CA LYS A 248 -2.16 -22.03 9.71
C LYS A 248 -0.97 -22.59 10.51
N GLU A 249 -0.72 -23.89 10.41
CA GLU A 249 0.43 -24.56 11.04
C GLU A 249 1.74 -24.15 10.38
N MET A 250 1.74 -23.91 9.07
CA MET A 250 2.93 -23.51 8.32
C MET A 250 3.34 -22.07 8.61
N CYS A 251 2.40 -21.12 8.59
CA CYS A 251 2.76 -19.70 8.65
C CYS A 251 1.95 -18.84 9.65
N GLY A 252 0.89 -19.37 10.26
CA GLY A 252 -0.04 -18.63 11.10
C GLY A 252 -1.13 -17.90 10.30
N GLN A 253 -1.95 -17.10 11.00
CA GLN A 253 -2.94 -16.24 10.35
C GLN A 253 -2.29 -15.02 9.72
N VAL A 254 -2.83 -14.60 8.59
CA VAL A 254 -2.37 -13.43 7.83
C VAL A 254 -3.36 -12.29 8.05
N ILE A 255 -3.13 -11.48 9.08
CA ILE A 255 -3.99 -10.37 9.46
C ILE A 255 -3.40 -9.07 8.96
N TYR A 256 -4.26 -8.23 8.39
CA TYR A 256 -3.98 -6.88 7.92
C TYR A 256 -4.55 -5.86 8.90
N PRO A 257 -3.75 -5.35 9.84
CA PRO A 257 -4.18 -4.25 10.70
C PRO A 257 -4.13 -2.92 9.97
N ALA A 258 -5.05 -2.03 10.34
CA ALA A 258 -5.10 -0.65 9.92
C ALA A 258 -5.17 0.28 11.12
N ALA A 259 -4.54 1.45 11.04
CA ALA A 259 -4.60 2.46 12.10
C ALA A 259 -4.30 3.86 11.56
N VAL A 260 -4.91 4.86 12.17
CA VAL A 260 -4.56 6.27 12.00
C VAL A 260 -3.27 6.55 12.75
N LEU A 261 -2.40 7.40 12.21
CA LEU A 261 -1.17 7.79 12.91
C LEU A 261 -1.42 8.97 13.87
N LYS A 262 -0.69 9.02 14.98
CA LYS A 262 -0.78 10.11 15.99
C LYS A 262 -0.45 11.48 15.40
N ALA A 263 0.49 11.54 14.46
CA ALA A 263 0.90 12.75 13.77
C ALA A 263 0.14 13.00 12.45
N ALA A 264 -0.97 12.29 12.21
CA ALA A 264 -1.76 12.41 11.00
C ALA A 264 -2.20 13.85 10.72
N PRO A 265 -1.80 14.45 9.58
CA PRO A 265 -2.24 15.81 9.22
C PRO A 265 -3.77 15.94 9.16
N ASN A 266 -4.46 14.89 8.74
CA ASN A 266 -5.90 14.86 8.51
C ASN A 266 -6.61 13.77 9.34
N ALA A 267 -6.28 13.63 10.64
CA ALA A 267 -6.72 12.53 11.50
C ALA A 267 -8.25 12.29 11.49
N VAL A 268 -9.07 13.36 11.45
CA VAL A 268 -10.55 13.24 11.43
C VAL A 268 -11.03 12.60 10.13
N ALA A 269 -10.48 13.01 8.99
CA ALA A 269 -10.83 12.44 7.69
C ALA A 269 -10.31 11.00 7.56
N ALA A 270 -9.11 10.71 8.08
CA ALA A 270 -8.53 9.38 8.11
C ALA A 270 -9.38 8.39 8.92
N ARG A 271 -9.91 8.81 10.09
CA ARG A 271 -10.83 7.97 10.88
C ARG A 271 -12.11 7.65 10.11
N LYS A 272 -12.70 8.65 9.44
CA LYS A 272 -13.91 8.42 8.62
C LYS A 272 -13.66 7.45 7.47
N PHE A 273 -12.50 7.56 6.82
CA PHE A 273 -12.12 6.62 5.77
C PHE A 273 -11.87 5.21 6.34
N LEU A 274 -11.21 5.10 7.51
CA LEU A 274 -11.02 3.82 8.18
C LEU A 274 -12.36 3.19 8.60
N GLU A 275 -13.34 3.98 9.05
CA GLU A 275 -14.71 3.52 9.32
C GLU A 275 -15.38 3.03 8.02
N TYR A 276 -15.20 3.73 6.90
CA TYR A 276 -15.72 3.31 5.59
C TYR A 276 -15.12 1.98 5.14
N LEU A 277 -13.81 1.76 5.34
CA LEU A 277 -13.15 0.50 5.02
C LEU A 277 -13.74 -0.73 5.75
N GLN A 278 -14.44 -0.51 6.87
CA GLN A 278 -15.11 -1.55 7.65
C GLN A 278 -16.58 -1.76 7.26
N THR A 279 -17.09 -1.01 6.27
CA THR A 279 -18.46 -1.19 5.76
C THR A 279 -18.56 -2.39 4.83
N SER A 280 -19.78 -2.91 4.65
CA SER A 280 -20.05 -3.99 3.68
C SER A 280 -19.69 -3.59 2.25
N ALA A 281 -19.85 -2.32 1.88
CA ALA A 281 -19.51 -1.83 0.55
C ALA A 281 -18.00 -1.94 0.24
N ALA A 282 -17.14 -1.59 1.21
CA ALA A 282 -15.70 -1.80 1.08
C ALA A 282 -15.34 -3.29 1.20
N GLY A 283 -16.03 -4.03 2.10
CA GLY A 283 -15.88 -5.47 2.27
C GLY A 283 -16.08 -6.25 0.97
N GLU A 284 -17.14 -5.95 0.20
CA GLU A 284 -17.40 -6.59 -1.09
C GLU A 284 -16.24 -6.38 -2.09
N VAL A 285 -15.62 -5.20 -2.09
CA VAL A 285 -14.44 -4.94 -2.95
C VAL A 285 -13.25 -5.79 -2.51
N PHE A 286 -12.97 -5.86 -1.21
CA PHE A 286 -11.89 -6.70 -0.68
C PHE A 286 -12.13 -8.19 -0.96
N GLU A 287 -13.34 -8.68 -0.73
CA GLU A 287 -13.72 -10.09 -0.95
C GLU A 287 -13.67 -10.48 -2.43
N SER A 288 -13.91 -9.53 -3.34
CA SER A 288 -13.87 -9.79 -4.79
C SER A 288 -12.52 -10.28 -5.30
N VAL A 289 -11.43 -10.00 -4.58
CA VAL A 289 -10.07 -10.43 -4.92
C VAL A 289 -9.54 -11.53 -3.98
N GLY A 290 -10.32 -11.94 -2.98
CA GLY A 290 -10.01 -13.07 -2.09
C GLY A 290 -9.56 -12.71 -0.67
N PHE A 291 -9.66 -11.45 -0.23
CA PHE A 291 -9.60 -11.12 1.20
C PHE A 291 -10.82 -11.64 1.94
N THR A 292 -10.70 -11.78 3.25
CA THR A 292 -11.84 -11.93 4.15
C THR A 292 -11.91 -10.68 5.03
N ALA A 293 -13.03 -9.97 5.01
CA ALA A 293 -13.29 -8.84 5.92
C ALA A 293 -13.52 -9.37 7.35
N LEU A 294 -13.00 -8.64 8.38
CA LEU A 294 -13.05 -9.04 9.80
C LEU A 294 -14.00 -8.16 10.60
#